data_76ca3ebeb21bac61ddba037051f251ab
#
_entry.id   76ca3ebeb21bac61ddba037051f251ab
#
_cell.length_a   1.000
_cell.length_b   1.000
_cell.length_c   1.000
_cell.angle_alpha   90.00
_cell.angle_beta   90.00
_cell.angle_gamma   90.00
#
_symmetry.space_group_name_H-M   'P 1'
#
loop_
_entity.id
_entity.type
_entity.pdbx_description
1 polymer ?
#
loop_
_entity_poly.entity_id
_entity_poly.type
_entity_poly.pdbx_seq_one_letter_code
_entity_poly.pdbx_strand_id
1 'polypeptide(L)'
;AGYQCFAYDIQHKPSPMGELEPASVTGFERLDSHFPLNGGNIFKIHADLYDSSILMKIASRHMNSAKFLSAFPPCTDLSSAGARWWKEKQIQNPLFQEFARDKAIACQTLADALDCSYYIENPVGALGTLWRKANHTFNPCDYGGHLPEDDVHPRYPDYIPPRDAYRKKTCLWTGNRFQMPEINPVPYENITYDRKDPTKGRNFSPVHGRTGGKSLKTKNIR
;
A
#
# COMPACT_ATOMS: atom_id res chain seq x y z
N ALA A 1 10.10 23.50 6.45
CA ALA A 1 10.83 22.36 7.01
C ALA A 1 10.24 21.09 6.38
N GLY A 2 11.06 20.30 5.68
CA GLY A 2 10.62 19.05 5.06
C GLY A 2 10.46 17.95 6.12
N TYR A 3 9.52 17.01 5.87
CA TYR A 3 9.39 15.80 6.67
C TYR A 3 10.44 14.76 6.25
N GLN A 4 10.88 13.94 7.20
CA GLN A 4 11.62 12.73 6.92
C GLN A 4 10.64 11.56 6.79
N CYS A 5 10.82 10.70 5.80
CA CYS A 5 10.03 9.49 5.60
C CYS A 5 10.89 8.26 5.90
N PHE A 6 10.38 7.36 6.73
CA PHE A 6 11.01 6.08 7.05
C PHE A 6 10.16 4.96 6.48
N ALA A 7 10.69 4.23 5.51
CA ALA A 7 10.00 3.11 4.84
C ALA A 7 10.56 1.78 5.35
N TYR A 8 9.77 1.07 6.15
CA TYR A 8 10.11 -0.24 6.72
C TYR A 8 9.49 -1.36 5.88
N ASP A 9 10.31 -2.27 5.36
CA ASP A 9 9.83 -3.42 4.59
C ASP A 9 10.88 -4.54 4.62
N ILE A 10 10.43 -5.79 4.69
CA ILE A 10 11.29 -6.97 4.58
C ILE A 10 11.93 -7.11 3.18
N GLN A 11 11.35 -6.49 2.16
CA GLN A 11 11.88 -6.51 0.79
C GLN A 11 13.03 -5.53 0.57
N HIS A 12 13.28 -4.61 1.51
CA HIS A 12 14.48 -3.78 1.45
C HIS A 12 15.71 -4.66 1.69
N LYS A 13 16.78 -4.42 0.94
CA LYS A 13 18.01 -5.18 1.13
C LYS A 13 18.56 -4.89 2.53
N PRO A 14 19.01 -5.93 3.27
CA PRO A 14 19.74 -5.69 4.51
C PRO A 14 20.97 -4.84 4.22
N SER A 15 21.30 -3.94 5.14
CA SER A 15 22.59 -3.27 5.10
C SER A 15 23.71 -4.32 5.17
N PRO A 16 24.85 -4.11 4.49
CA PRO A 16 26.02 -4.98 4.62
C PRO A 16 26.54 -5.13 6.05
N MET A 17 26.11 -4.29 6.96
CA MET A 17 26.52 -4.25 8.38
C MET A 17 25.59 -5.04 9.31
N GLY A 18 24.68 -5.86 8.80
CA GLY A 18 23.88 -6.80 9.61
C GLY A 18 23.20 -6.17 10.82
N GLU A 19 22.01 -6.63 11.15
CA GLU A 19 21.22 -6.35 12.35
C GLU A 19 20.91 -4.88 12.67
N LEU A 20 19.64 -4.63 12.99
CA LEU A 20 19.16 -3.37 13.56
C LEU A 20 19.84 -3.11 14.90
N GLU A 21 21.02 -2.54 14.88
CA GLU A 21 21.62 -1.97 16.07
C GLU A 21 20.77 -0.79 16.54
N PRO A 22 20.39 -0.73 17.83
CA PRO A 22 19.48 0.30 18.35
C PRO A 22 20.04 1.73 18.31
N ALA A 23 21.32 1.93 18.05
CA ALA A 23 21.99 3.21 18.20
C ALA A 23 22.74 3.71 16.95
N SER A 24 22.98 2.91 15.94
CA SER A 24 23.67 3.33 14.73
C SER A 24 22.98 2.80 13.49
N VAL A 25 21.95 3.49 13.05
CA VAL A 25 21.32 3.21 11.78
C VAL A 25 22.21 3.75 10.66
N THR A 26 23.25 3.01 10.36
CA THR A 26 24.21 3.32 9.28
C THR A 26 23.90 2.57 7.98
N GLY A 27 22.71 1.97 7.85
CA GLY A 27 22.30 1.21 6.69
C GLY A 27 21.15 1.86 5.89
N PHE A 28 21.12 3.18 5.79
CA PHE A 28 20.12 3.89 5.02
C PHE A 28 20.57 4.04 3.57
N GLU A 29 19.90 3.38 2.64
CA GLU A 29 19.91 3.81 1.25
C GLU A 29 19.00 5.04 1.14
N ARG A 30 19.57 6.18 0.81
CA ARG A 30 18.81 7.33 0.33
C ARG A 30 18.14 6.93 -0.97
N LEU A 31 16.83 6.94 -1.02
CA LEU A 31 16.12 6.93 -2.29
C LEU A 31 16.38 8.26 -2.97
N ASP A 32 17.04 8.22 -4.12
CA ASP A 32 16.89 9.28 -5.11
C ASP A 32 15.42 9.26 -5.53
N SER A 33 14.63 10.08 -4.86
CA SER A 33 13.20 10.14 -5.07
C SER A 33 12.96 10.78 -6.42
N HIS A 34 12.40 10.04 -7.35
CA HIS A 34 11.72 10.61 -8.53
C HIS A 34 10.44 11.35 -8.14
N PHE A 35 10.08 11.32 -6.87
CA PHE A 35 9.06 12.18 -6.29
C PHE A 35 9.77 13.27 -5.49
N PRO A 36 9.74 14.53 -5.95
CA PRO A 36 10.23 15.65 -5.17
C PRO A 36 9.25 15.89 -4.02
N LEU A 37 9.43 15.16 -2.93
CA LEU A 37 8.87 15.54 -1.64
C LEU A 37 9.68 16.74 -1.15
N ASN A 38 9.46 17.92 -1.72
CA ASN A 38 9.91 19.23 -1.26
C ASN A 38 11.15 19.19 -0.33
N GLY A 39 12.26 18.57 -0.78
CA GLY A 39 13.50 18.44 0.00
C GLY A 39 13.49 17.43 1.16
N GLY A 40 12.47 16.57 1.26
CA GLY A 40 12.41 15.49 2.25
C GLY A 40 13.35 14.32 1.92
N ASN A 41 13.89 13.68 2.96
CA ASN A 41 14.67 12.44 2.83
C ASN A 41 13.76 11.24 3.05
N ILE A 42 13.86 10.23 2.17
CA ILE A 42 13.23 8.91 2.36
C ILE A 42 14.32 7.91 2.75
N PHE A 43 14.12 7.22 3.87
CA PHE A 43 15.02 6.19 4.38
C PHE A 43 14.36 4.83 4.24
N LYS A 44 14.97 3.91 3.51
CA LYS A 44 14.54 2.51 3.42
C LYS A 44 15.20 1.70 4.52
N ILE A 45 14.42 0.93 5.24
CA ILE A 45 14.89 0.11 6.35
C ILE A 45 14.39 -1.31 6.14
N HIS A 46 15.33 -2.27 6.11
CA HIS A 46 14.97 -3.68 6.14
C HIS A 46 14.39 -4.03 7.51
N ALA A 47 13.15 -4.49 7.54
CA ALA A 47 12.48 -4.85 8.78
C ALA A 47 11.38 -5.89 8.53
N ASP A 48 11.36 -6.94 9.33
CA ASP A 48 10.23 -7.87 9.39
C ASP A 48 9.17 -7.31 10.35
N LEU A 49 8.14 -6.71 9.79
CA LEU A 49 7.03 -6.14 10.56
C LEU A 49 6.08 -7.20 11.17
N TYR A 50 6.39 -8.50 11.00
CA TYR A 50 5.73 -9.58 11.73
C TYR A 50 6.38 -9.88 13.07
N ASP A 51 7.59 -9.39 13.28
CA ASP A 51 8.28 -9.45 14.57
C ASP A 51 7.83 -8.30 15.46
N SER A 52 7.13 -8.64 16.54
CA SER A 52 6.66 -7.65 17.52
C SER A 52 7.80 -6.85 18.16
N SER A 53 8.98 -7.45 18.29
CA SER A 53 10.15 -6.74 18.83
C SER A 53 10.60 -5.62 17.89
N ILE A 54 10.49 -5.81 16.59
CA ILE A 54 10.77 -4.78 15.57
C ILE A 54 9.73 -3.65 15.66
N LEU A 55 8.45 -3.98 15.80
CA LEU A 55 7.40 -2.96 15.98
C LEU A 55 7.65 -2.13 17.24
N MET A 56 8.08 -2.74 18.34
CA MET A 56 8.44 -2.03 19.57
C MET A 56 9.65 -1.10 19.37
N LYS A 57 10.68 -1.54 18.64
CA LYS A 57 11.85 -0.71 18.28
C LYS A 57 11.43 0.49 17.43
N ILE A 58 10.54 0.29 16.44
CA ILE A 58 10.00 1.36 15.61
C ILE A 58 9.22 2.36 16.48
N ALA A 59 8.34 1.88 17.35
CA ALA A 59 7.59 2.71 18.28
C ALA A 59 8.52 3.55 19.16
N SER A 60 9.49 2.92 19.81
CA SER A 60 10.46 3.59 20.66
C SER A 60 11.27 4.65 19.92
N ARG A 61 11.71 4.35 18.68
CA ARG A 61 12.50 5.26 17.85
C ARG A 61 11.72 6.50 17.44
N HIS A 62 10.46 6.38 17.13
CA HIS A 62 9.64 7.45 16.56
C HIS A 62 8.66 8.07 17.56
N MET A 63 8.67 7.61 18.80
CA MET A 63 7.86 8.20 19.87
C MET A 63 8.12 9.72 19.94
N ASN A 64 7.05 10.48 20.01
CA ASN A 64 7.06 11.96 20.04
C ASN A 64 7.54 12.65 18.74
N SER A 65 8.00 11.93 17.71
CA SER A 65 8.46 12.52 16.45
C SER A 65 7.57 12.18 15.26
N ALA A 66 6.90 11.02 15.28
CA ALA A 66 6.00 10.61 14.22
C ALA A 66 4.84 11.58 14.05
N LYS A 67 4.58 11.97 12.80
CA LYS A 67 3.44 12.84 12.45
C LYS A 67 2.36 12.09 11.71
N PHE A 68 2.76 11.04 11.00
CA PHE A 68 1.87 10.29 10.14
C PHE A 68 2.38 8.88 9.91
N LEU A 69 1.48 7.90 9.86
CA LEU A 69 1.78 6.52 9.51
C LEU A 69 0.92 6.08 8.33
N SER A 70 1.56 5.60 7.27
CA SER A 70 0.88 4.90 6.18
C SER A 70 1.31 3.43 6.18
N ALA A 71 0.35 2.51 6.13
CA ALA A 71 0.62 1.09 6.17
C ALA A 71 -0.06 0.35 5.01
N PHE A 72 0.65 -0.61 4.44
CA PHE A 72 0.22 -1.43 3.31
C PHE A 72 0.41 -2.91 3.64
N PRO A 73 -0.33 -3.46 4.62
CA PRO A 73 -0.19 -4.87 4.97
C PRO A 73 -0.55 -5.76 3.78
N PRO A 74 0.11 -6.92 3.61
CA PRO A 74 -0.12 -7.80 2.47
C PRO A 74 -1.59 -8.16 2.31
N CYS A 75 -2.12 -7.90 1.13
CA CYS A 75 -3.52 -8.13 0.81
C CYS A 75 -3.82 -9.49 0.18
N THR A 76 -2.80 -10.33 -0.06
CA THR A 76 -2.92 -11.59 -0.82
C THR A 76 -3.97 -12.53 -0.24
N ASP A 77 -4.09 -12.56 1.08
CA ASP A 77 -5.00 -13.44 1.81
C ASP A 77 -6.35 -12.78 2.11
N LEU A 78 -6.47 -11.49 1.87
CA LEU A 78 -7.65 -10.68 2.20
C LEU A 78 -8.39 -10.18 0.97
N SER A 79 -7.70 -10.01 -0.18
CA SER A 79 -8.29 -9.41 -1.37
C SER A 79 -9.17 -10.38 -2.14
N SER A 80 -10.23 -9.86 -2.76
CA SER A 80 -11.11 -10.63 -3.66
C SER A 80 -10.34 -11.26 -4.83
N ALA A 81 -9.25 -10.63 -5.28
CA ALA A 81 -8.38 -11.18 -6.33
C ALA A 81 -7.68 -12.49 -5.91
N GLY A 82 -7.42 -12.66 -4.62
CA GLY A 82 -6.83 -13.87 -4.04
C GLY A 82 -7.85 -14.96 -3.71
N ALA A 83 -9.14 -14.66 -3.73
CA ALA A 83 -10.21 -15.53 -3.20
C ALA A 83 -10.24 -16.93 -3.82
N ARG A 84 -9.83 -17.07 -5.08
CA ARG A 84 -9.73 -18.38 -5.76
C ARG A 84 -8.80 -19.40 -5.05
N TRP A 85 -7.86 -18.90 -4.24
CA TRP A 85 -6.88 -19.70 -3.51
C TRP A 85 -7.25 -19.92 -2.05
N TRP A 86 -8.30 -19.28 -1.53
CA TRP A 86 -8.65 -19.31 -0.11
C TRP A 86 -8.99 -20.72 0.38
N LYS A 87 -9.73 -21.48 -0.43
CA LYS A 87 -10.11 -22.87 -0.06
C LYS A 87 -8.88 -23.75 0.16
N GLU A 88 -7.89 -23.67 -0.72
CA GLU A 88 -6.65 -24.41 -0.61
C GLU A 88 -5.83 -23.95 0.60
N LYS A 89 -5.70 -22.64 0.78
CA LYS A 89 -4.99 -22.06 1.91
C LYS A 89 -5.63 -22.41 3.25
N GLN A 90 -6.96 -22.45 3.31
CA GLN A 90 -7.69 -22.82 4.53
C GLN A 90 -7.45 -24.27 4.95
N ILE A 91 -7.23 -25.18 4.00
CA ILE A 91 -6.84 -26.58 4.29
C ILE A 91 -5.45 -26.63 4.90
N GLN A 92 -4.51 -25.82 4.39
CA GLN A 92 -3.13 -25.78 4.85
C GLN A 92 -2.98 -25.03 6.18
N ASN A 93 -3.70 -23.94 6.33
CA ASN A 93 -3.72 -23.09 7.53
C ASN A 93 -5.11 -22.49 7.72
N PRO A 94 -5.94 -23.05 8.59
CA PRO A 94 -7.31 -22.54 8.84
C PRO A 94 -7.37 -21.07 9.28
N LEU A 95 -6.30 -20.55 9.88
CA LEU A 95 -6.22 -19.19 10.46
C LEU A 95 -5.48 -18.20 9.54
N PHE A 96 -5.26 -18.53 8.26
CA PHE A 96 -4.44 -17.69 7.37
C PHE A 96 -4.99 -16.27 7.19
N GLN A 97 -6.32 -16.10 7.22
CA GLN A 97 -6.95 -14.77 7.12
C GLN A 97 -6.89 -13.99 8.42
N GLU A 98 -7.00 -14.68 9.55
CA GLU A 98 -6.83 -14.09 10.88
C GLU A 98 -5.41 -13.54 11.03
N PHE A 99 -4.40 -14.30 10.65
CA PHE A 99 -3.02 -13.81 10.63
C PHE A 99 -2.83 -12.60 9.71
N ALA A 100 -3.48 -12.60 8.54
CA ALA A 100 -3.42 -11.45 7.64
C ALA A 100 -4.14 -10.22 8.22
N ARG A 101 -5.28 -10.40 8.90
CA ARG A 101 -6.00 -9.35 9.64
C ARG A 101 -5.14 -8.78 10.77
N ASP A 102 -4.49 -9.63 11.55
CA ASP A 102 -3.71 -9.22 12.72
C ASP A 102 -2.53 -8.31 12.35
N LYS A 103 -2.02 -8.43 11.12
CA LYS A 103 -1.03 -7.50 10.59
C LYS A 103 -1.59 -6.08 10.40
N ALA A 104 -2.83 -5.96 9.95
CA ALA A 104 -3.48 -4.65 9.85
C ALA A 104 -3.74 -4.06 11.25
N ILE A 105 -4.14 -4.90 12.21
CA ILE A 105 -4.33 -4.49 13.61
C ILE A 105 -3.01 -4.03 14.22
N ALA A 106 -1.91 -4.74 13.98
CA ALA A 106 -0.58 -4.34 14.45
C ALA A 106 -0.15 -2.97 13.92
N CYS A 107 -0.48 -2.64 12.66
CA CYS A 107 -0.24 -1.30 12.12
C CYS A 107 -1.04 -0.22 12.87
N GLN A 108 -2.31 -0.49 13.20
CA GLN A 108 -3.09 0.42 14.02
C GLN A 108 -2.48 0.57 15.42
N THR A 109 -2.14 -0.54 16.08
CA THR A 109 -1.52 -0.51 17.41
C THR A 109 -0.25 0.32 17.44
N LEU A 110 0.58 0.21 16.38
CA LEU A 110 1.78 1.03 16.24
C LEU A 110 1.43 2.52 16.10
N ALA A 111 0.45 2.87 15.28
CA ALA A 111 0.02 4.26 15.10
C ALA A 111 -0.57 4.86 16.39
N ASP A 112 -1.32 4.06 17.14
CA ASP A 112 -1.88 4.46 18.43
C ASP A 112 -0.77 4.69 19.46
N ALA A 113 0.25 3.82 19.50
CA ALA A 113 1.42 3.99 20.36
C ALA A 113 2.25 5.23 20.00
N LEU A 114 2.27 5.63 18.74
CA LEU A 114 2.94 6.82 18.25
C LEU A 114 2.10 8.10 18.36
N ASP A 115 0.83 8.01 18.76
CA ASP A 115 -0.17 9.09 18.76
C ASP A 115 -0.15 9.91 17.44
N CYS A 116 0.01 9.26 16.31
CA CYS A 116 0.05 9.92 15.01
C CYS A 116 -1.16 9.55 14.13
N SER A 117 -1.57 10.48 13.28
CA SER A 117 -2.60 10.20 12.27
C SER A 117 -2.15 9.06 11.36
N TYR A 118 -3.08 8.19 10.95
CA TYR A 118 -2.73 7.06 10.11
C TYR A 118 -3.80 6.68 9.11
N TYR A 119 -3.36 5.99 8.07
CA TYR A 119 -4.19 5.10 7.27
C TYR A 119 -3.53 3.74 7.06
N ILE A 120 -4.37 2.72 6.94
CA ILE A 120 -4.01 1.36 6.53
C ILE A 120 -4.74 1.10 5.22
N GLU A 121 -4.00 0.83 4.15
CA GLU A 121 -4.56 0.54 2.82
C GLU A 121 -4.73 -0.95 2.63
N ASN A 122 -5.88 -1.35 2.11
CA ASN A 122 -6.09 -2.68 1.56
C ASN A 122 -7.19 -2.61 0.47
N PRO A 123 -7.14 -3.46 -0.56
CA PRO A 123 -8.21 -3.52 -1.55
C PRO A 123 -9.50 -4.07 -0.95
N VAL A 124 -10.58 -3.98 -1.69
CA VAL A 124 -11.85 -4.62 -1.32
C VAL A 124 -11.65 -6.13 -1.11
N GLY A 125 -12.08 -6.63 0.04
CA GLY A 125 -11.91 -8.03 0.41
C GLY A 125 -12.39 -8.36 1.81
N ALA A 126 -11.83 -9.42 2.40
CA ALA A 126 -12.27 -9.97 3.67
C ALA A 126 -11.96 -9.07 4.88
N LEU A 127 -11.01 -8.14 4.80
CA LEU A 127 -10.59 -7.34 5.96
C LEU A 127 -11.76 -6.56 6.59
N GLY A 128 -12.68 -6.06 5.75
CA GLY A 128 -13.87 -5.34 6.22
C GLY A 128 -14.85 -6.19 7.04
N THR A 129 -14.83 -7.49 6.86
CA THR A 129 -15.66 -8.45 7.60
C THR A 129 -14.91 -9.03 8.81
N LEU A 130 -13.63 -9.32 8.65
CA LEU A 130 -12.81 -9.96 9.68
C LEU A 130 -12.40 -8.99 10.81
N TRP A 131 -12.38 -7.71 10.52
CA TRP A 131 -11.96 -6.70 11.50
C TRP A 131 -13.04 -5.63 11.67
N ARG A 132 -13.04 -4.60 10.81
CA ARG A 132 -14.03 -3.52 10.82
C ARG A 132 -14.21 -2.95 9.42
N LYS A 133 -15.36 -2.30 9.17
CA LYS A 133 -15.56 -1.61 7.90
C LYS A 133 -14.49 -0.53 7.69
N ALA A 134 -14.05 -0.36 6.44
CA ALA A 134 -13.17 0.74 6.08
C ALA A 134 -13.85 2.09 6.37
N ASN A 135 -13.07 3.05 6.84
CA ASN A 135 -13.56 4.40 7.07
C ASN A 135 -13.82 5.15 5.76
N HIS A 136 -12.95 4.91 4.77
CA HIS A 136 -13.04 5.58 3.47
C HIS A 136 -12.81 4.57 2.34
N THR A 137 -13.39 4.88 1.19
CA THR A 137 -13.10 4.18 -0.06
C THR A 137 -12.96 5.20 -1.18
N PHE A 138 -12.01 4.98 -2.08
CA PHE A 138 -11.76 5.86 -3.21
C PHE A 138 -11.23 5.09 -4.42
N ASN A 139 -11.15 5.74 -5.56
CA ASN A 139 -10.38 5.31 -6.71
C ASN A 139 -9.23 6.29 -6.97
N PRO A 140 -8.10 5.88 -7.56
CA PRO A 140 -7.03 6.81 -7.87
C PRO A 140 -7.47 8.02 -8.68
N CYS A 141 -8.36 7.85 -9.66
CA CYS A 141 -8.90 8.94 -10.47
C CYS A 141 -9.68 10.00 -9.65
N ASP A 142 -10.13 9.70 -8.45
CA ASP A 142 -10.84 10.66 -7.60
C ASP A 142 -9.91 11.77 -7.10
N TYR A 143 -8.59 11.54 -7.16
CA TYR A 143 -7.53 12.44 -6.68
C TYR A 143 -6.50 12.83 -7.76
N GLY A 144 -6.66 12.31 -8.98
CA GLY A 144 -5.71 12.54 -10.08
C GLY A 144 -5.49 14.02 -10.42
N GLY A 145 -6.47 14.89 -10.11
CA GLY A 145 -6.36 16.32 -10.32
C GLY A 145 -5.33 17.03 -9.44
N HIS A 146 -4.83 16.38 -8.39
CA HIS A 146 -3.72 16.89 -7.58
C HIS A 146 -2.35 16.59 -8.17
N LEU A 147 -2.26 15.71 -9.16
CA LEU A 147 -1.03 15.42 -9.89
C LEU A 147 -0.84 16.43 -11.03
N PRO A 148 0.42 16.72 -11.42
CA PRO A 148 0.72 17.58 -12.56
C PRO A 148 0.04 17.09 -13.84
N GLU A 149 -0.21 18.00 -14.79
CA GLU A 149 -0.82 17.63 -16.07
C GLU A 149 0.10 16.75 -16.94
N ASP A 150 1.39 16.91 -16.79
CA ASP A 150 2.43 16.11 -17.44
C ASP A 150 2.87 14.90 -16.62
N ASP A 151 2.10 14.53 -15.58
CA ASP A 151 2.39 13.36 -14.76
C ASP A 151 2.46 12.09 -15.61
N VAL A 152 3.55 11.36 -15.47
CA VAL A 152 3.78 10.07 -16.12
C VAL A 152 4.32 9.09 -15.08
N HIS A 153 3.68 7.93 -14.96
CA HIS A 153 4.13 6.95 -13.99
C HIS A 153 5.57 6.48 -14.30
N PRO A 154 6.54 6.69 -13.37
CA PRO A 154 7.98 6.60 -13.67
C PRO A 154 8.44 5.20 -14.10
N ARG A 155 7.73 4.14 -13.65
CA ARG A 155 8.11 2.75 -13.93
C ARG A 155 7.21 2.06 -14.96
N TYR A 156 5.96 2.49 -15.07
CA TYR A 156 4.93 1.81 -15.87
C TYR A 156 4.08 2.79 -16.70
N PRO A 157 4.70 3.67 -17.51
CA PRO A 157 3.98 4.69 -18.28
C PRO A 157 2.99 4.10 -19.28
N ASP A 158 3.31 2.92 -19.85
CA ASP A 158 2.43 2.23 -20.81
C ASP A 158 1.22 1.52 -20.18
N TYR A 159 1.18 1.42 -18.86
CA TYR A 159 0.18 0.64 -18.13
C TYR A 159 -0.68 1.47 -17.19
N ILE A 160 -0.10 2.47 -16.60
CA ILE A 160 -0.79 3.39 -15.68
C ILE A 160 -1.03 4.68 -16.44
N PRO A 161 -2.29 5.05 -16.64
CA PRO A 161 -2.63 6.31 -17.29
C PRO A 161 -2.06 7.49 -16.52
N PRO A 162 -1.72 8.60 -17.22
CA PRO A 162 -1.32 9.84 -16.57
C PRO A 162 -2.32 10.26 -15.49
N ARG A 163 -1.81 10.87 -14.43
CA ARG A 163 -2.62 11.40 -13.31
C ARG A 163 -3.47 10.31 -12.65
N ASP A 164 -3.01 9.06 -12.66
CA ASP A 164 -3.74 7.92 -12.10
C ASP A 164 -5.21 7.81 -12.57
N ALA A 165 -5.47 8.16 -13.84
CA ALA A 165 -6.81 8.21 -14.44
C ALA A 165 -7.44 6.82 -14.63
N TYR A 166 -7.54 6.04 -13.56
CA TYR A 166 -8.13 4.69 -13.56
C TYR A 166 -8.92 4.41 -12.29
N ARG A 167 -9.81 3.42 -12.37
CA ARG A 167 -10.58 2.91 -11.23
C ARG A 167 -9.89 1.70 -10.62
N LYS A 168 -9.60 1.79 -9.33
CA LYS A 168 -9.17 0.68 -8.48
C LYS A 168 -9.71 0.96 -7.09
N LYS A 169 -10.91 0.42 -6.78
CA LYS A 169 -11.53 0.68 -5.49
C LYS A 169 -10.60 0.27 -4.35
N THR A 170 -10.12 1.25 -3.65
CA THR A 170 -9.17 1.14 -2.55
C THR A 170 -9.87 1.47 -1.25
N CYS A 171 -9.58 0.73 -0.19
CA CYS A 171 -10.16 0.93 1.12
C CYS A 171 -9.11 1.45 2.09
N LEU A 172 -9.49 2.41 2.94
CA LEU A 172 -8.65 2.94 4.01
C LEU A 172 -9.31 2.73 5.37
N TRP A 173 -8.55 2.15 6.26
CA TRP A 173 -8.83 2.10 7.69
C TRP A 173 -7.98 3.17 8.37
N THR A 174 -8.65 4.15 8.95
CA THR A 174 -8.00 5.37 9.42
C THR A 174 -8.28 5.63 10.89
N GLY A 175 -7.47 6.48 11.51
CA GLY A 175 -7.65 6.91 12.88
C GLY A 175 -6.76 8.09 13.26
N ASN A 176 -6.79 8.45 14.54
CA ASN A 176 -5.96 9.48 15.15
C ASN A 176 -6.01 10.82 14.38
N ARG A 177 -7.21 11.33 14.18
CA ARG A 177 -7.45 12.63 13.50
C ARG A 177 -7.13 12.64 12.00
N PHE A 178 -7.05 11.49 11.35
CA PHE A 178 -6.88 11.43 9.89
C PHE A 178 -8.04 12.12 9.17
N GLN A 179 -7.70 12.92 8.17
CA GLN A 179 -8.66 13.57 7.28
C GLN A 179 -8.34 13.21 5.83
N MET A 180 -9.37 12.82 5.08
CA MET A 180 -9.21 12.63 3.64
C MET A 180 -8.91 13.96 2.96
N PRO A 181 -8.00 14.00 1.98
CA PRO A 181 -7.84 15.15 1.12
C PRO A 181 -9.15 15.50 0.40
N GLU A 182 -9.27 16.74 -0.04
CA GLU A 182 -10.35 17.14 -0.93
C GLU A 182 -10.28 16.39 -2.26
N ILE A 183 -11.44 15.96 -2.76
CA ILE A 183 -11.53 15.26 -4.04
C ILE A 183 -11.23 16.24 -5.19
N ASN A 184 -10.32 15.85 -6.07
CA ASN A 184 -10.01 16.55 -7.30
C ASN A 184 -9.93 15.53 -8.46
N PRO A 185 -11.08 15.18 -9.06
CA PRO A 185 -11.16 14.02 -9.95
C PRO A 185 -10.66 14.34 -11.36
N VAL A 186 -10.17 13.30 -12.02
CA VAL A 186 -9.87 13.32 -13.45
C VAL A 186 -10.77 12.32 -14.19
N PRO A 187 -11.12 12.62 -15.45
CA PRO A 187 -11.80 11.63 -16.30
C PRO A 187 -10.98 10.35 -16.43
N TYR A 188 -11.65 9.23 -16.44
CA TYR A 188 -11.00 7.92 -16.62
C TYR A 188 -11.75 7.12 -17.70
N GLU A 189 -11.00 6.24 -18.37
CA GLU A 189 -11.56 5.31 -19.34
C GLU A 189 -11.49 3.88 -18.83
N ASN A 190 -12.59 3.14 -19.02
CA ASN A 190 -12.58 1.70 -18.84
C ASN A 190 -12.27 1.03 -20.17
N ILE A 191 -11.39 0.04 -20.16
CA ILE A 191 -11.20 -0.82 -21.31
C ILE A 191 -12.25 -1.94 -21.31
N THR A 192 -12.80 -2.20 -22.49
CA THR A 192 -13.65 -3.37 -22.71
C THR A 192 -12.76 -4.55 -23.08
N TYR A 193 -12.84 -5.62 -22.31
CA TYR A 193 -12.03 -6.82 -22.57
C TYR A 193 -12.90 -8.07 -22.46
N ASP A 194 -13.01 -8.82 -23.55
CA ASP A 194 -13.46 -10.21 -23.58
C ASP A 194 -12.42 -11.05 -24.32
N ARG A 195 -12.03 -12.18 -23.73
CA ARG A 195 -11.08 -13.11 -24.35
C ARG A 195 -11.63 -13.75 -25.64
N LYS A 196 -12.95 -13.86 -25.73
CA LYS A 196 -13.65 -14.52 -26.85
C LYS A 196 -14.27 -13.53 -27.83
N ASP A 197 -14.67 -12.37 -27.32
CA ASP A 197 -15.35 -11.34 -28.11
C ASP A 197 -15.07 -9.96 -27.50
N PRO A 198 -14.10 -9.21 -28.06
CA PRO A 198 -13.76 -7.88 -27.56
C PRO A 198 -14.93 -6.88 -27.57
N THR A 199 -15.99 -7.14 -28.35
CA THR A 199 -17.15 -6.26 -28.45
C THR A 199 -18.17 -6.49 -27.34
N LYS A 200 -18.10 -7.61 -26.63
CA LYS A 200 -19.02 -8.03 -25.56
C LYS A 200 -18.42 -8.05 -24.18
N GLY A 201 -17.20 -7.53 -24.03
CA GLY A 201 -16.44 -7.62 -22.79
C GLY A 201 -17.04 -6.82 -21.64
N ARG A 202 -16.65 -7.20 -20.44
CA ARG A 202 -16.92 -6.40 -19.24
C ARG A 202 -15.98 -5.20 -19.21
N ASN A 203 -16.51 -4.06 -18.80
CA ASN A 203 -15.67 -2.88 -18.58
C ASN A 203 -14.75 -3.09 -17.38
N PHE A 204 -13.46 -3.10 -17.64
CA PHE A 204 -12.42 -3.18 -16.60
C PHE A 204 -11.60 -1.91 -16.57
N SER A 205 -11.10 -1.57 -15.38
CA SER A 205 -10.02 -0.62 -15.29
C SER A 205 -8.80 -1.14 -16.06
N PRO A 206 -8.05 -0.29 -16.78
CA PRO A 206 -6.82 -0.67 -17.49
C PRO A 206 -5.83 -1.46 -16.64
N VAL A 207 -5.75 -1.13 -15.35
CA VAL A 207 -4.89 -1.81 -14.38
C VAL A 207 -5.33 -3.25 -14.10
N HIS A 208 -6.64 -3.55 -14.14
CA HIS A 208 -7.15 -4.91 -13.93
C HIS A 208 -7.21 -5.75 -15.22
N GLY A 209 -7.51 -5.15 -16.35
CA GLY A 209 -7.67 -5.87 -17.62
C GLY A 209 -6.37 -6.50 -18.13
N ARG A 210 -5.23 -6.00 -17.74
CA ARG A 210 -3.90 -6.49 -18.14
C ARG A 210 -3.32 -7.56 -17.23
N THR A 211 -4.03 -7.94 -16.17
CA THR A 211 -3.58 -8.96 -15.18
C THR A 211 -3.88 -10.40 -15.61
N GLY A 212 -4.49 -10.61 -16.74
CA GLY A 212 -4.86 -11.91 -17.29
C GLY A 212 -3.71 -12.70 -17.85
N GLY A 213 -2.95 -13.38 -17.02
CA GLY A 213 -2.03 -14.45 -17.39
C GLY A 213 -0.55 -14.05 -17.48
N LYS A 214 0.27 -14.72 -16.70
CA LYS A 214 1.74 -14.90 -16.79
C LYS A 214 2.63 -13.65 -16.88
N SER A 215 2.13 -12.44 -16.71
CA SER A 215 2.94 -11.25 -16.76
C SER A 215 3.48 -10.93 -15.36
N LEU A 216 4.80 -10.97 -15.22
CA LEU A 216 5.59 -10.43 -14.09
C LEU A 216 5.22 -8.99 -13.69
N LYS A 217 4.43 -8.32 -14.53
CA LYS A 217 4.19 -6.88 -14.51
C LYS A 217 3.21 -6.42 -13.43
N THR A 218 2.29 -7.27 -13.02
CA THR A 218 1.30 -6.90 -11.99
C THR A 218 1.74 -7.15 -10.55
N LYS A 219 2.75 -7.97 -10.35
CA LYS A 219 3.33 -8.15 -9.00
C LYS A 219 4.10 -6.94 -8.50
N ASN A 220 4.48 -6.03 -9.41
CA ASN A 220 5.34 -4.89 -9.11
C ASN A 220 4.65 -3.52 -9.25
N ILE A 221 3.32 -3.48 -9.46
CA ILE A 221 2.52 -2.25 -9.45
C ILE A 221 1.96 -2.04 -8.02
N ARG A 222 2.82 -2.21 -7.04
CA ARG A 222 2.52 -1.88 -5.64
C ARG A 222 3.57 -0.94 -5.10
#